data_81e03ac3fc099e35a6b6987ec69d0b68
#
_entry.id   81e03ac3fc099e35a6b6987ec69d0b68
#
_cell.length_a   1.000
_cell.length_b   1.000
_cell.length_c   1.000
_cell.angle_alpha   90.00
_cell.angle_beta   90.00
_cell.angle_gamma   90.00
#
_symmetry.space_group_name_H-M   'P 1'
#
loop_
_entity.id
_entity.type
_entity.pdbx_description
1 polymer ?
#
loop_
_entity_poly.entity_id
_entity_poly.type
_entity_poly.pdbx_seq_one_letter_code
_entity_poly.pdbx_strand_id
1 'polypeptide(L)'
;SKLSKRKNPTSINYYRHMGYMPEAVVNYLGRMGWSMPDESEKFGLQDMLDQFDLRAVHLGGPVFDTEKLDWLNGRWIRENLDEQAFANRVAEWAINRDNLARMIPLIKERVEKFSDIAPLLGFMFSGMPKLDTSHFEHKKLDNETVRRILQYSSWRLDGLRHWSRDGLYEELNQLAQGMELKLKDFLSPLFVAVAGSSSAPPLFDAMAILGPDMVRARIRSALEASGGVSKKQLKAWDKDYRLLSAARTEHPE
;
A
#
# COMPACT_ATOMS: atom_id res chain seq x y z
N SER A 1 -9.90 -2.63 -16.77
CA SER A 1 -8.87 -3.69 -16.94
C SER A 1 -9.06 -4.76 -15.86
N LYS A 2 -8.69 -6.02 -16.17
CA LYS A 2 -8.77 -7.12 -15.19
C LYS A 2 -8.00 -6.76 -13.91
N LEU A 3 -8.60 -6.98 -12.75
CA LEU A 3 -7.93 -6.80 -11.46
C LEU A 3 -6.72 -7.74 -11.40
N SER A 4 -5.53 -7.21 -11.23
CA SER A 4 -4.31 -7.99 -11.16
C SER A 4 -3.41 -7.51 -10.02
N LYS A 5 -2.75 -8.44 -9.34
CA LYS A 5 -1.79 -8.15 -8.27
C LYS A 5 -0.69 -7.16 -8.67
N ARG A 6 -0.44 -7.02 -9.99
CA ARG A 6 0.60 -6.12 -10.54
C ARG A 6 0.13 -4.68 -10.71
N LYS A 7 -1.19 -4.44 -10.84
CA LYS A 7 -1.74 -3.10 -11.13
C LYS A 7 -2.54 -2.51 -9.98
N ASN A 8 -3.28 -3.35 -9.26
CA ASN A 8 -4.15 -2.89 -8.17
C ASN A 8 -3.94 -3.77 -6.94
N PRO A 9 -4.05 -3.24 -5.73
CA PRO A 9 -4.11 -4.05 -4.53
C PRO A 9 -5.29 -5.02 -4.63
N THR A 10 -5.01 -6.31 -4.45
CA THR A 10 -6.04 -7.38 -4.51
C THR A 10 -6.29 -8.01 -3.15
N SER A 11 -5.50 -7.66 -2.16
CA SER A 11 -5.63 -8.16 -0.80
C SER A 11 -6.68 -7.39 -0.03
N ILE A 12 -7.56 -8.09 0.67
CA ILE A 12 -8.56 -7.49 1.56
C ILE A 12 -7.90 -6.67 2.68
N ASN A 13 -6.70 -7.07 3.12
CA ASN A 13 -5.95 -6.34 4.14
C ASN A 13 -5.56 -4.93 3.71
N TYR A 14 -5.31 -4.70 2.40
CA TYR A 14 -5.09 -3.36 1.89
C TYR A 14 -6.30 -2.46 2.16
N TYR A 15 -7.50 -2.91 1.81
CA TYR A 15 -8.73 -2.11 2.02
C TYR A 15 -9.01 -1.87 3.49
N ARG A 16 -8.74 -2.87 4.34
CA ARG A 16 -8.83 -2.72 5.80
C ARG A 16 -7.85 -1.65 6.32
N HIS A 17 -6.60 -1.65 5.86
CA HIS A 17 -5.61 -0.64 6.24
C HIS A 17 -5.96 0.76 5.69
N MET A 18 -6.57 0.84 4.52
CA MET A 18 -7.09 2.10 3.96
C MET A 18 -8.30 2.63 4.72
N GLY A 19 -8.93 1.87 5.59
CA GLY A 19 -10.09 2.28 6.36
C GLY A 19 -11.43 2.15 5.64
N TYR A 20 -11.51 1.27 4.64
CA TYR A 20 -12.81 0.95 4.03
C TYR A 20 -13.68 0.15 4.99
N MET A 21 -14.95 0.49 5.04
CA MET A 21 -15.96 -0.28 5.76
C MET A 21 -16.20 -1.64 5.08
N PRO A 22 -16.23 -2.74 5.82
CA PRO A 22 -16.51 -4.07 5.26
C PRO A 22 -17.81 -4.10 4.47
N GLU A 23 -18.84 -3.42 4.97
CA GLU A 23 -20.16 -3.30 4.36
C GLU A 23 -20.08 -2.64 2.97
N ALA A 24 -19.28 -1.58 2.84
CA ALA A 24 -19.06 -0.89 1.57
C ALA A 24 -18.33 -1.77 0.55
N VAL A 25 -17.31 -2.52 1.02
CA VAL A 25 -16.55 -3.43 0.15
C VAL A 25 -17.44 -4.58 -0.35
N VAL A 26 -18.25 -5.18 0.52
CA VAL A 26 -19.20 -6.25 0.13
C VAL A 26 -20.23 -5.73 -0.87
N ASN A 27 -20.83 -4.56 -0.59
CA ASN A 27 -21.79 -3.92 -1.50
C ASN A 27 -21.13 -3.65 -2.87
N TYR A 28 -19.94 -3.10 -2.90
CA TYR A 28 -19.21 -2.82 -4.15
C TYR A 28 -18.92 -4.10 -4.95
N LEU A 29 -18.44 -5.15 -4.29
CA LEU A 29 -18.18 -6.44 -4.94
C LEU A 29 -19.46 -7.08 -5.48
N GLY A 30 -20.58 -7.01 -4.74
CA GLY A 30 -21.89 -7.46 -5.22
C GLY A 30 -22.29 -6.77 -6.52
N ARG A 31 -22.08 -5.46 -6.62
CA ARG A 31 -22.38 -4.68 -7.83
C ARG A 31 -21.49 -5.00 -9.04
N MET A 32 -20.34 -5.61 -8.84
CA MET A 32 -19.44 -5.93 -9.95
C MET A 32 -19.98 -7.01 -10.92
N GLY A 33 -20.98 -7.78 -10.51
CA GLY A 33 -21.53 -8.82 -11.36
C GLY A 33 -23.06 -8.91 -11.32
N TRP A 34 -23.70 -8.07 -10.48
CA TRP A 34 -25.14 -8.12 -10.27
C TRP A 34 -25.66 -6.72 -9.91
N SER A 35 -26.96 -6.47 -10.11
CA SER A 35 -27.63 -5.23 -9.75
C SER A 35 -28.88 -5.53 -8.97
N MET A 36 -29.20 -4.67 -8.00
CA MET A 36 -30.50 -4.74 -7.31
C MET A 36 -31.64 -4.56 -8.31
N PRO A 37 -32.79 -5.25 -8.12
CA PRO A 37 -33.95 -5.12 -9.00
C PRO A 37 -34.54 -3.72 -9.08
N ASP A 38 -34.39 -2.92 -8.02
CA ASP A 38 -34.78 -1.52 -7.92
C ASP A 38 -33.70 -0.53 -8.37
N GLU A 39 -32.60 -1.04 -8.95
CA GLU A 39 -31.43 -0.28 -9.40
C GLU A 39 -30.71 0.51 -8.29
N SER A 40 -31.01 0.22 -7.01
CA SER A 40 -30.31 0.87 -5.91
C SER A 40 -28.82 0.51 -5.92
N GLU A 41 -27.98 1.54 -5.75
CA GLU A 41 -26.52 1.36 -5.75
C GLU A 41 -25.98 1.00 -4.37
N LYS A 42 -26.66 1.39 -3.29
CA LYS A 42 -26.29 1.10 -1.92
C LYS A 42 -27.27 0.10 -1.33
N PHE A 43 -26.77 -1.05 -0.96
CA PHE A 43 -27.53 -2.13 -0.33
C PHE A 43 -26.64 -2.94 0.61
N GLY A 44 -27.24 -3.52 1.64
CA GLY A 44 -26.55 -4.37 2.60
C GLY A 44 -26.43 -5.82 2.12
N LEU A 45 -25.71 -6.61 2.90
CA LEU A 45 -25.59 -8.06 2.63
C LEU A 45 -26.96 -8.75 2.70
N GLN A 46 -27.82 -8.35 3.63
CA GLN A 46 -29.16 -8.96 3.77
C GLN A 46 -30.04 -8.65 2.55
N ASP A 47 -30.04 -7.38 2.09
CA ASP A 47 -30.79 -6.99 0.88
C ASP A 47 -30.34 -7.82 -0.34
N MET A 48 -29.02 -8.04 -0.45
CA MET A 48 -28.47 -8.87 -1.52
C MET A 48 -28.90 -10.32 -1.40
N LEU A 49 -28.89 -10.90 -0.18
CA LEU A 49 -29.32 -12.30 0.03
C LEU A 49 -30.79 -12.51 -0.28
N ASP A 50 -31.65 -11.54 0.05
CA ASP A 50 -33.09 -11.63 -0.13
C ASP A 50 -33.49 -11.50 -1.61
N GLN A 51 -32.68 -10.82 -2.43
CA GLN A 51 -33.03 -10.48 -3.82
C GLN A 51 -32.09 -11.07 -4.87
N PHE A 52 -31.04 -11.79 -4.45
CA PHE A 52 -30.06 -12.34 -5.38
C PHE A 52 -30.67 -13.41 -6.27
N ASP A 53 -30.55 -13.21 -7.60
CA ASP A 53 -30.87 -14.20 -8.61
C ASP A 53 -29.64 -14.49 -9.46
N LEU A 54 -29.20 -15.77 -9.44
CA LEU A 54 -28.06 -16.22 -10.23
C LEU A 54 -28.23 -15.97 -11.74
N ARG A 55 -29.48 -15.98 -12.23
CA ARG A 55 -29.83 -15.75 -13.65
C ARG A 55 -29.63 -14.30 -14.06
N ALA A 56 -29.64 -13.36 -13.09
CA ALA A 56 -29.41 -11.94 -13.29
C ALA A 56 -27.94 -11.55 -13.22
N VAL A 57 -27.03 -12.51 -13.03
CA VAL A 57 -25.59 -12.24 -12.98
C VAL A 57 -25.08 -11.91 -14.39
N HIS A 58 -24.38 -10.77 -14.50
CA HIS A 58 -23.75 -10.35 -15.74
C HIS A 58 -22.46 -11.11 -15.98
N LEU A 59 -22.34 -11.80 -17.12
CA LEU A 59 -21.14 -12.57 -17.49
C LEU A 59 -19.99 -11.71 -18.03
N GLY A 60 -20.16 -10.41 -18.16
CA GLY A 60 -19.11 -9.46 -18.53
C GLY A 60 -18.08 -9.32 -17.41
N GLY A 61 -16.80 -9.19 -17.77
CA GLY A 61 -15.74 -8.91 -16.79
C GLY A 61 -15.81 -7.44 -16.32
N PRO A 62 -16.29 -7.15 -15.10
CA PRO A 62 -16.38 -5.79 -14.62
C PRO A 62 -14.99 -5.16 -14.44
N VAL A 63 -14.92 -3.85 -14.60
CA VAL A 63 -13.71 -3.06 -14.29
C VAL A 63 -13.76 -2.64 -12.85
N PHE A 64 -12.69 -2.93 -12.10
CA PHE A 64 -12.57 -2.43 -10.73
C PHE A 64 -12.26 -0.93 -10.76
N ASP A 65 -13.17 -0.15 -10.19
CA ASP A 65 -13.14 1.32 -10.13
C ASP A 65 -13.02 1.76 -8.67
N THR A 66 -11.87 2.30 -8.31
CA THR A 66 -11.58 2.75 -6.95
C THR A 66 -12.35 4.03 -6.59
N GLU A 67 -12.59 4.93 -7.55
CA GLU A 67 -13.36 6.16 -7.30
C GLU A 67 -14.82 5.84 -6.93
N LYS A 68 -15.37 4.83 -7.61
CA LYS A 68 -16.73 4.34 -7.29
C LYS A 68 -16.77 3.66 -5.92
N LEU A 69 -15.74 2.89 -5.56
CA LEU A 69 -15.62 2.30 -4.23
C LEU A 69 -15.50 3.38 -3.15
N ASP A 70 -14.67 4.42 -3.37
CA ASP A 70 -14.51 5.55 -2.45
C ASP A 70 -15.84 6.28 -2.23
N TRP A 71 -16.55 6.58 -3.32
CA TRP A 71 -17.85 7.20 -3.26
C TRP A 71 -18.86 6.37 -2.45
N LEU A 72 -18.94 5.07 -2.72
CA LEU A 72 -19.83 4.15 -2.02
C LEU A 72 -19.47 4.03 -0.54
N ASN A 73 -18.19 3.90 -0.23
CA ASN A 73 -17.70 3.87 1.15
C ASN A 73 -18.06 5.18 1.90
N GLY A 74 -17.88 6.32 1.24
CA GLY A 74 -18.27 7.60 1.81
C GLY A 74 -19.78 7.70 2.10
N ARG A 75 -20.63 7.10 1.25
CA ARG A 75 -22.07 6.97 1.52
C ARG A 75 -22.36 6.12 2.75
N TRP A 76 -21.70 4.93 2.86
CA TRP A 76 -21.85 4.07 4.02
C TRP A 76 -21.47 4.77 5.33
N ILE A 77 -20.37 5.52 5.33
CA ILE A 77 -19.95 6.30 6.50
C ILE A 77 -20.99 7.33 6.87
N ARG A 78 -21.40 8.20 5.94
CA ARG A 78 -22.29 9.34 6.21
C ARG A 78 -23.73 8.96 6.51
N GLU A 79 -24.23 7.89 5.92
CA GLU A 79 -25.64 7.51 6.00
C GLU A 79 -25.92 6.48 7.09
N ASN A 80 -24.91 5.71 7.53
CA ASN A 80 -25.10 4.60 8.48
C ASN A 80 -24.41 4.80 9.83
N LEU A 81 -23.49 5.76 9.95
CA LEU A 81 -22.81 6.03 11.22
C LEU A 81 -23.28 7.37 11.77
N ASP A 82 -23.83 7.35 12.97
CA ASP A 82 -23.94 8.55 13.78
C ASP A 82 -22.56 8.96 14.34
N GLU A 83 -22.48 10.09 15.01
CA GLU A 83 -21.21 10.63 15.52
C GLU A 83 -20.51 9.67 16.49
N GLN A 84 -21.27 8.98 17.34
CA GLN A 84 -20.71 8.02 18.31
C GLN A 84 -20.19 6.76 17.61
N ALA A 85 -20.94 6.21 16.68
CA ALA A 85 -20.53 5.04 15.90
C ALA A 85 -19.30 5.37 15.04
N PHE A 86 -19.27 6.56 14.46
CA PHE A 86 -18.12 7.04 13.69
C PHE A 86 -16.87 7.17 14.58
N ALA A 87 -16.99 7.79 15.77
CA ALA A 87 -15.90 7.92 16.72
C ALA A 87 -15.35 6.54 17.15
N ASN A 88 -16.23 5.58 17.41
CA ASN A 88 -15.85 4.22 17.76
C ASN A 88 -15.08 3.54 16.59
N ARG A 89 -15.55 3.68 15.36
CA ARG A 89 -14.84 3.14 14.17
C ARG A 89 -13.46 3.76 13.99
N VAL A 90 -13.33 5.07 14.19
CA VAL A 90 -12.02 5.76 14.15
C VAL A 90 -11.09 5.21 15.22
N ALA A 91 -11.57 5.04 16.45
CA ALA A 91 -10.77 4.50 17.55
C ALA A 91 -10.32 3.05 17.27
N GLU A 92 -11.22 2.20 16.76
CA GLU A 92 -10.91 0.82 16.40
C GLU A 92 -9.90 0.73 15.25
N TRP A 93 -10.04 1.59 14.24
CA TRP A 93 -9.20 1.55 13.06
C TRP A 93 -7.82 2.19 13.29
N ALA A 94 -7.76 3.38 13.88
CA ALA A 94 -6.52 4.16 13.97
C ALA A 94 -5.84 4.05 15.34
N ILE A 95 -6.58 4.18 16.42
CA ILE A 95 -6.05 4.47 17.76
C ILE A 95 -6.21 3.26 18.69
N ASN A 96 -6.41 2.07 18.16
CA ASN A 96 -6.50 0.91 19.02
C ASN A 96 -5.15 0.64 19.74
N ARG A 97 -5.27 0.09 20.97
CA ARG A 97 -4.12 -0.10 21.86
C ARG A 97 -3.03 -0.98 21.25
N ASP A 98 -3.39 -2.00 20.48
CA ASP A 98 -2.44 -2.94 19.89
C ASP A 98 -1.61 -2.29 18.79
N ASN A 99 -2.24 -1.46 17.93
CA ASN A 99 -1.53 -0.70 16.92
C ASN A 99 -0.59 0.32 17.57
N LEU A 100 -1.05 1.06 18.58
CA LEU A 100 -0.22 2.01 19.31
C LEU A 100 0.96 1.33 20.00
N ALA A 101 0.76 0.17 20.65
CA ALA A 101 1.83 -0.58 21.30
C ALA A 101 2.97 -0.95 20.34
N ARG A 102 2.67 -1.19 19.06
CA ARG A 102 3.68 -1.48 18.02
C ARG A 102 4.39 -0.23 17.50
N MET A 103 3.71 0.92 17.48
CA MET A 103 4.21 2.16 16.90
C MET A 103 4.99 3.02 17.91
N ILE A 104 4.53 3.07 19.15
CA ILE A 104 5.12 3.92 20.20
C ILE A 104 6.63 3.69 20.39
N PRO A 105 7.17 2.45 20.42
CA PRO A 105 8.61 2.23 20.55
C PRO A 105 9.45 2.91 19.46
N LEU A 106 8.87 3.13 18.27
CA LEU A 106 9.58 3.73 17.14
C LEU A 106 9.83 5.23 17.31
N ILE A 107 9.05 5.89 18.14
CA ILE A 107 9.04 7.35 18.26
C ILE A 107 9.31 7.86 19.67
N LYS A 108 9.20 7.03 20.72
CA LYS A 108 9.29 7.45 22.13
C LYS A 108 10.49 8.33 22.41
N GLU A 109 11.66 7.99 21.90
CA GLU A 109 12.90 8.74 22.10
C GLU A 109 13.00 10.03 21.25
N ARG A 110 12.01 10.30 20.40
CA ARG A 110 11.97 11.47 19.49
C ARG A 110 10.86 12.45 19.85
N VAL A 111 10.03 12.11 20.85
CA VAL A 111 8.87 12.90 21.27
C VAL A 111 9.25 13.73 22.48
N GLU A 112 9.15 15.04 22.36
CA GLU A 112 9.30 15.98 23.46
C GLU A 112 7.92 16.34 24.08
N LYS A 113 6.89 16.36 23.25
CA LYS A 113 5.51 16.65 23.62
C LYS A 113 4.53 15.80 22.77
N PHE A 114 3.36 15.52 23.28
CA PHE A 114 2.39 14.65 22.57
C PHE A 114 1.97 15.16 21.19
N SER A 115 2.03 16.46 20.94
CA SER A 115 1.77 17.00 19.60
C SER A 115 2.78 16.56 18.52
N ASP A 116 3.95 16.07 18.92
CA ASP A 116 4.97 15.56 17.98
C ASP A 116 4.60 14.18 17.42
N ILE A 117 3.62 13.49 18.01
CA ILE A 117 3.16 12.17 17.56
C ILE A 117 2.56 12.24 16.15
N ALA A 118 1.72 13.26 15.89
CA ALA A 118 1.03 13.37 14.60
C ALA A 118 1.99 13.50 13.41
N PRO A 119 3.00 14.39 13.40
CA PRO A 119 3.97 14.46 12.31
C PRO A 119 4.86 13.22 12.20
N LEU A 120 5.15 12.52 13.31
CA LEU A 120 6.00 11.32 13.31
C LEU A 120 5.26 10.06 12.87
N LEU A 121 4.00 9.90 13.23
CA LEU A 121 3.20 8.71 12.93
C LEU A 121 2.10 8.92 11.89
N GLY A 122 1.84 10.15 11.47
CA GLY A 122 0.73 10.46 10.56
C GLY A 122 0.70 9.60 9.30
N PHE A 123 1.86 9.27 8.76
CA PHE A 123 1.96 8.39 7.59
C PHE A 123 1.45 6.96 7.83
N MET A 124 1.42 6.49 9.07
CA MET A 124 0.87 5.17 9.44
C MET A 124 -0.66 5.12 9.25
N PHE A 125 -1.32 6.28 9.28
CA PHE A 125 -2.78 6.43 9.18
C PHE A 125 -3.24 7.12 7.89
N SER A 126 -2.33 7.68 7.09
CA SER A 126 -2.69 8.54 5.95
C SER A 126 -3.08 7.79 4.67
N GLY A 127 -3.14 6.47 4.67
CA GLY A 127 -3.37 5.71 3.45
C GLY A 127 -2.22 5.87 2.45
N MET A 128 -2.54 6.32 1.22
CA MET A 128 -1.53 6.53 0.17
C MET A 128 -0.90 7.93 0.28
N PRO A 129 0.44 8.07 0.35
CA PRO A 129 1.08 9.37 0.30
C PRO A 129 0.80 10.10 -1.03
N LYS A 130 0.57 11.42 -0.94
CA LYS A 130 0.44 12.26 -2.14
C LYS A 130 1.83 12.69 -2.59
N LEU A 131 2.32 12.07 -3.66
CA LEU A 131 3.68 12.25 -4.18
C LEU A 131 3.63 12.78 -5.62
N ASP A 132 4.66 13.55 -5.97
CA ASP A 132 5.00 13.96 -7.33
C ASP A 132 6.51 13.77 -7.59
N THR A 133 6.98 14.13 -8.76
CA THR A 133 8.38 13.94 -9.17
C THR A 133 9.38 14.70 -8.30
N SER A 134 9.00 15.85 -7.72
CA SER A 134 9.90 16.66 -6.90
C SER A 134 10.31 15.97 -5.59
N HIS A 135 9.45 15.10 -5.06
CA HIS A 135 9.74 14.34 -3.86
C HIS A 135 10.90 13.34 -4.04
N PHE A 136 11.24 13.00 -5.29
CA PHE A 136 12.27 12.02 -5.64
C PHE A 136 13.56 12.64 -6.12
N GLU A 137 13.70 13.97 -6.05
CA GLU A 137 14.97 14.63 -6.34
C GLU A 137 16.02 14.23 -5.31
N HIS A 138 17.17 13.75 -5.80
CA HIS A 138 18.26 13.29 -4.96
C HIS A 138 19.60 13.83 -5.44
N LYS A 139 20.46 14.26 -4.50
CA LYS A 139 21.75 14.89 -4.85
C LYS A 139 22.75 13.95 -5.54
N LYS A 140 22.61 12.63 -5.36
CA LYS A 140 23.58 11.62 -5.82
C LYS A 140 22.98 10.57 -6.75
N LEU A 141 21.67 10.50 -6.87
CA LEU A 141 20.98 9.53 -7.71
C LEU A 141 20.26 10.28 -8.82
N ASP A 142 20.40 9.80 -10.04
CA ASP A 142 19.58 10.27 -11.14
C ASP A 142 18.16 9.66 -11.07
N ASN A 143 17.24 10.24 -11.82
CA ASN A 143 15.84 9.83 -11.82
C ASN A 143 15.64 8.39 -12.32
N GLU A 144 16.54 7.88 -13.16
CA GLU A 144 16.48 6.49 -13.62
C GLU A 144 16.86 5.53 -12.50
N THR A 145 17.93 5.81 -11.77
CA THR A 145 18.37 5.01 -10.61
C THR A 145 17.31 5.01 -9.52
N VAL A 146 16.68 6.15 -9.22
CA VAL A 146 15.55 6.22 -8.27
C VAL A 146 14.42 5.26 -8.68
N ARG A 147 13.99 5.30 -9.95
CA ARG A 147 12.94 4.40 -10.45
C ARG A 147 13.38 2.94 -10.45
N ARG A 148 14.64 2.65 -10.75
CA ARG A 148 15.20 1.27 -10.65
C ARG A 148 15.17 0.77 -9.22
N ILE A 149 15.53 1.58 -8.23
CA ILE A 149 15.43 1.24 -6.82
C ILE A 149 13.99 0.88 -6.45
N LEU A 150 13.02 1.72 -6.80
CA LEU A 150 11.61 1.48 -6.50
C LEU A 150 11.09 0.20 -7.19
N GLN A 151 11.42 0.01 -8.47
CA GLN A 151 10.98 -1.16 -9.24
C GLN A 151 11.62 -2.46 -8.73
N TYR A 152 12.92 -2.47 -8.48
CA TYR A 152 13.63 -3.65 -8.00
C TYR A 152 13.21 -4.02 -6.58
N SER A 153 13.01 -3.02 -5.71
CA SER A 153 12.44 -3.22 -4.38
C SER A 153 11.03 -3.82 -4.46
N SER A 154 10.18 -3.34 -5.37
CA SER A 154 8.85 -3.93 -5.58
C SER A 154 8.95 -5.41 -5.94
N TRP A 155 9.80 -5.78 -6.89
CA TRP A 155 9.99 -7.19 -7.29
C TRP A 155 10.57 -8.04 -6.17
N ARG A 156 11.55 -7.51 -5.42
CA ARG A 156 12.17 -8.20 -4.28
C ARG A 156 11.15 -8.50 -3.19
N LEU A 157 10.37 -7.51 -2.83
CA LEU A 157 9.35 -7.62 -1.79
C LEU A 157 8.13 -8.45 -2.21
N ASP A 158 7.84 -8.57 -3.52
CA ASP A 158 6.80 -9.49 -4.01
C ASP A 158 7.16 -10.96 -3.76
N GLY A 159 8.45 -11.29 -3.72
CA GLY A 159 8.95 -12.63 -3.41
C GLY A 159 9.16 -12.92 -1.92
N LEU A 160 9.08 -11.92 -1.06
CA LEU A 160 9.36 -12.08 0.37
C LEU A 160 8.27 -12.90 1.07
N ARG A 161 8.65 -14.07 1.63
CA ARG A 161 7.70 -15.00 2.30
C ARG A 161 7.42 -14.61 3.75
N HIS A 162 8.44 -14.17 4.47
CA HIS A 162 8.34 -13.77 5.88
C HIS A 162 8.51 -12.27 6.01
N TRP A 163 7.40 -11.57 6.28
CA TRP A 163 7.39 -10.13 6.39
C TRP A 163 7.77 -9.71 7.81
N SER A 164 9.04 -9.51 8.03
CA SER A 164 9.62 -9.07 9.31
C SER A 164 10.62 -7.94 9.08
N ARG A 165 10.92 -7.19 10.13
CA ARG A 165 11.92 -6.13 10.11
C ARG A 165 13.27 -6.63 9.58
N ASP A 166 13.74 -7.77 10.08
CA ASP A 166 15.05 -8.31 9.71
C ASP A 166 15.06 -8.88 8.29
N GLY A 167 13.99 -9.57 7.88
CA GLY A 167 13.84 -10.03 6.50
C GLY A 167 13.79 -8.89 5.49
N LEU A 168 13.12 -7.79 5.83
CA LEU A 168 13.10 -6.57 5.01
C LEU A 168 14.48 -5.93 4.91
N TYR A 169 15.19 -5.82 6.04
CA TYR A 169 16.55 -5.31 6.07
C TYR A 169 17.48 -6.14 5.20
N GLU A 170 17.49 -7.45 5.40
CA GLU A 170 18.37 -8.37 4.67
C GLU A 170 18.15 -8.28 3.16
N GLU A 171 16.89 -8.39 2.70
CA GLU A 171 16.57 -8.37 1.28
C GLU A 171 16.88 -7.03 0.61
N LEU A 172 16.61 -5.91 1.26
CA LEU A 172 16.87 -4.59 0.69
C LEU A 172 18.34 -4.18 0.80
N ASN A 173 19.05 -4.62 1.84
CA ASN A 173 20.49 -4.41 1.96
C ASN A 173 21.26 -5.17 0.87
N GLN A 174 20.93 -6.45 0.64
CA GLN A 174 21.51 -7.24 -0.45
C GLN A 174 21.22 -6.63 -1.82
N LEU A 175 19.99 -6.11 -2.02
CA LEU A 175 19.65 -5.44 -3.26
C LEU A 175 20.47 -4.15 -3.47
N ALA A 176 20.66 -3.36 -2.40
CA ALA A 176 21.51 -2.17 -2.45
C ALA A 176 22.96 -2.51 -2.82
N GLN A 177 23.53 -3.56 -2.22
CA GLN A 177 24.87 -4.07 -2.54
C GLN A 177 24.97 -4.52 -4.00
N GLY A 178 24.01 -5.31 -4.49
CA GLY A 178 23.98 -5.76 -5.89
C GLY A 178 23.83 -4.60 -6.89
N MET A 179 23.22 -3.49 -6.50
CA MET A 179 23.16 -2.27 -7.29
C MET A 179 24.38 -1.35 -7.09
N GLU A 180 25.39 -1.76 -6.31
CA GLU A 180 26.58 -0.99 -5.96
C GLU A 180 26.26 0.37 -5.31
N LEU A 181 25.17 0.44 -4.54
CA LEU A 181 24.72 1.63 -3.86
C LEU A 181 24.96 1.55 -2.35
N LYS A 182 25.32 2.69 -1.75
CA LYS A 182 25.30 2.80 -0.29
C LYS A 182 23.87 2.63 0.23
N LEU A 183 23.67 1.82 1.26
CA LEU A 183 22.34 1.55 1.81
C LEU A 183 21.54 2.84 2.11
N LYS A 184 22.18 3.86 2.67
CA LYS A 184 21.53 5.15 2.95
C LYS A 184 20.96 5.82 1.69
N ASP A 185 21.72 5.84 0.60
CA ASP A 185 21.30 6.46 -0.65
C ASP A 185 20.19 5.59 -1.32
N PHE A 186 20.33 4.25 -1.28
CA PHE A 186 19.32 3.31 -1.74
C PHE A 186 17.98 3.42 -1.01
N LEU A 187 18.00 3.60 0.32
CA LEU A 187 16.78 3.70 1.12
C LEU A 187 16.06 5.04 0.97
N SER A 188 16.73 6.10 0.47
CA SER A 188 16.13 7.43 0.36
C SER A 188 14.81 7.45 -0.41
N PRO A 189 14.69 6.93 -1.64
CA PRO A 189 13.41 6.90 -2.33
C PRO A 189 12.37 5.98 -1.68
N LEU A 190 12.80 4.97 -0.93
CA LEU A 190 11.89 4.09 -0.18
C LEU A 190 11.30 4.79 1.04
N PHE A 191 12.07 5.66 1.73
CA PHE A 191 11.53 6.54 2.78
C PHE A 191 10.40 7.42 2.22
N VAL A 192 10.65 8.07 1.09
CA VAL A 192 9.64 8.90 0.42
C VAL A 192 8.42 8.07 0.03
N ALA A 193 8.63 6.89 -0.57
CA ALA A 193 7.54 6.02 -0.99
C ALA A 193 6.67 5.56 0.17
N VAL A 194 7.27 5.16 1.29
CA VAL A 194 6.57 4.56 2.44
C VAL A 194 5.99 5.61 3.37
N ALA A 195 6.72 6.68 3.66
CA ALA A 195 6.35 7.66 4.67
C ALA A 195 5.91 9.02 4.09
N GLY A 196 6.06 9.25 2.80
CA GLY A 196 5.78 10.54 2.17
C GLY A 196 6.81 11.62 2.45
N SER A 197 7.91 11.28 3.12
CA SER A 197 9.00 12.23 3.44
C SER A 197 10.33 11.51 3.59
N SER A 198 11.43 12.27 3.50
CA SER A 198 12.78 11.76 3.72
C SER A 198 13.13 11.58 5.22
N SER A 199 12.29 12.06 6.13
CA SER A 199 12.46 11.99 7.58
C SER A 199 11.30 11.25 8.21
N ALA A 200 11.53 9.99 8.57
CA ALA A 200 10.55 9.12 9.19
C ALA A 200 11.19 8.29 10.33
N PRO A 201 10.39 7.61 11.16
CA PRO A 201 10.85 6.56 12.06
C PRO A 201 11.64 5.48 11.31
N PRO A 202 12.30 4.54 12.01
CA PRO A 202 13.06 3.47 11.38
C PRO A 202 12.25 2.75 10.29
N LEU A 203 12.74 2.80 9.04
CA LEU A 203 11.98 2.40 7.85
C LEU A 203 11.52 0.94 7.90
N PHE A 204 12.41 0.03 8.25
CA PHE A 204 12.11 -1.39 8.27
C PHE A 204 11.06 -1.77 9.31
N ASP A 205 11.11 -1.11 10.47
CA ASP A 205 10.11 -1.26 11.53
C ASP A 205 8.74 -0.72 11.06
N ALA A 206 8.73 0.45 10.45
CA ALA A 206 7.52 1.03 9.87
C ALA A 206 6.93 0.14 8.77
N MET A 207 7.76 -0.40 7.86
CA MET A 207 7.33 -1.34 6.82
C MET A 207 6.77 -2.64 7.42
N ALA A 208 7.40 -3.16 8.48
CA ALA A 208 6.92 -4.37 9.16
C ALA A 208 5.54 -4.17 9.79
N ILE A 209 5.27 -2.98 10.34
CA ILE A 209 3.96 -2.64 10.94
C ILE A 209 2.89 -2.40 9.87
N LEU A 210 3.22 -1.63 8.81
CA LEU A 210 2.30 -1.34 7.70
C LEU A 210 1.88 -2.60 6.94
N GLY A 211 2.75 -3.60 6.92
CA GLY A 211 2.51 -4.87 6.25
C GLY A 211 2.72 -4.84 4.72
N PRO A 212 2.78 -6.04 4.11
CA PRO A 212 3.19 -6.19 2.72
C PRO A 212 2.28 -5.48 1.72
N ASP A 213 0.98 -5.51 1.92
CA ASP A 213 0.02 -4.99 0.94
C ASP A 213 0.09 -3.47 0.83
N MET A 214 0.18 -2.78 1.97
CA MET A 214 0.30 -1.32 2.02
C MET A 214 1.65 -0.86 1.48
N VAL A 215 2.74 -1.47 1.91
CA VAL A 215 4.09 -1.10 1.47
C VAL A 215 4.25 -1.29 -0.03
N ARG A 216 3.81 -2.42 -0.58
CA ARG A 216 3.84 -2.68 -2.01
C ARG A 216 2.99 -1.69 -2.82
N ALA A 217 1.80 -1.33 -2.30
CA ALA A 217 0.95 -0.34 -2.94
C ALA A 217 1.63 1.03 -2.97
N ARG A 218 2.22 1.46 -1.86
CA ARG A 218 2.93 2.74 -1.74
C ARG A 218 4.17 2.80 -2.65
N ILE A 219 4.98 1.76 -2.73
CA ILE A 219 6.14 1.70 -3.63
C ILE A 219 5.68 1.79 -5.10
N ARG A 220 4.60 1.11 -5.48
CA ARG A 220 4.05 1.20 -6.85
C ARG A 220 3.55 2.61 -7.17
N SER A 221 2.80 3.22 -6.26
CA SER A 221 2.33 4.60 -6.42
C SER A 221 3.52 5.58 -6.52
N ALA A 222 4.56 5.39 -5.71
CA ALA A 222 5.78 6.17 -5.77
C ALA A 222 6.51 6.02 -7.13
N LEU A 223 6.56 4.81 -7.68
CA LEU A 223 7.13 4.57 -8.99
C LEU A 223 6.37 5.32 -10.09
N GLU A 224 5.04 5.36 -10.05
CA GLU A 224 4.22 6.14 -10.96
C GLU A 224 4.46 7.64 -10.77
N ALA A 225 4.45 8.13 -9.54
CA ALA A 225 4.70 9.53 -9.20
C ALA A 225 6.11 10.01 -9.60
N SER A 226 7.12 9.12 -9.58
CA SER A 226 8.49 9.43 -10.02
C SER A 226 8.68 9.47 -11.56
N GLY A 227 7.60 9.33 -12.32
CA GLY A 227 7.61 9.35 -13.80
C GLY A 227 7.35 8.00 -14.46
N GLY A 228 7.11 6.96 -13.68
CA GLY A 228 6.76 5.64 -14.17
C GLY A 228 7.86 4.92 -14.95
N VAL A 229 7.53 3.77 -15.52
CA VAL A 229 8.47 2.95 -16.33
C VAL A 229 7.79 2.49 -17.61
N SER A 230 8.44 2.75 -18.73
CA SER A 230 7.96 2.26 -20.03
C SER A 230 8.09 0.74 -20.15
N LYS A 231 7.28 0.13 -21.02
CA LYS A 231 7.35 -1.33 -21.29
C LYS A 231 8.74 -1.79 -21.75
N LYS A 232 9.45 -0.95 -22.50
CA LYS A 232 10.82 -1.24 -23.00
C LYS A 232 11.81 -1.24 -21.82
N GLN A 233 11.77 -0.23 -20.96
CA GLN A 233 12.60 -0.16 -19.76
C GLN A 233 12.31 -1.33 -18.82
N LEU A 234 11.03 -1.65 -18.60
CA LEU A 234 10.65 -2.76 -17.72
C LEU A 234 11.25 -4.10 -18.17
N LYS A 235 11.28 -4.38 -19.47
CA LYS A 235 11.91 -5.60 -20.03
C LYS A 235 13.44 -5.61 -19.83
N ALA A 236 14.08 -4.47 -20.03
CA ALA A 236 15.53 -4.35 -19.82
C ALA A 236 15.87 -4.55 -18.33
N TRP A 237 15.16 -3.87 -17.45
CA TRP A 237 15.35 -3.96 -16.01
C TRP A 237 15.02 -5.35 -15.41
N ASP A 238 14.05 -6.07 -15.97
CA ASP A 238 13.77 -7.46 -15.57
C ASP A 238 14.97 -8.37 -15.84
N LYS A 239 15.64 -8.20 -16.99
CA LYS A 239 16.86 -8.94 -17.31
C LYS A 239 18.00 -8.62 -16.33
N ASP A 240 18.24 -7.33 -16.09
CA ASP A 240 19.28 -6.89 -15.14
C ASP A 240 19.00 -7.36 -13.73
N TYR A 241 17.75 -7.26 -13.28
CA TYR A 241 17.33 -7.71 -11.95
C TYR A 241 17.52 -9.23 -11.76
N ARG A 242 17.25 -10.03 -12.81
CA ARG A 242 17.50 -11.50 -12.73
C ARG A 242 18.98 -11.82 -12.60
N LEU A 243 19.86 -11.07 -13.25
CA LEU A 243 21.32 -11.25 -13.10
C LEU A 243 21.75 -10.91 -11.66
N LEU A 244 21.26 -9.81 -11.09
CA LEU A 244 21.52 -9.46 -9.69
C LEU A 244 20.99 -10.51 -8.70
N SER A 245 19.87 -11.15 -9.03
CA SER A 245 19.26 -12.19 -8.18
C SER A 245 19.96 -13.55 -8.33
N ALA A 246 20.52 -13.87 -9.49
CA ALA A 246 21.25 -15.10 -9.76
C ALA A 246 22.66 -15.11 -9.10
N ALA A 247 23.35 -13.99 -9.09
CA ALA A 247 24.65 -13.82 -8.42
C ALA A 247 24.58 -14.13 -6.91
N ARG A 248 23.38 -14.04 -6.30
CA ARG A 248 23.12 -14.42 -4.90
C ARG A 248 23.20 -15.91 -4.63
N THR A 249 22.81 -16.75 -5.60
CA THR A 249 22.77 -18.23 -5.42
C THR A 249 24.15 -18.86 -5.51
N GLU A 250 25.14 -18.16 -6.03
CA GLU A 250 26.51 -18.68 -6.21
C GLU A 250 27.44 -18.38 -5.01
N HIS A 251 27.04 -17.53 -4.07
CA HIS A 251 27.76 -17.23 -2.83
C HIS A 251 26.83 -17.30 -1.61
N PRO A 252 26.39 -18.51 -1.17
CA PRO A 252 25.78 -18.64 0.14
C PRO A 252 26.90 -18.54 1.19
N GLU A 253 26.91 -17.44 1.99
CA GLU A 253 27.66 -17.38 3.24
C GLU A 253 26.99 -18.23 4.32
#